data_5c8ec7e53870ec8849b3086689917f8d
#
_entry.id   5c8ec7e53870ec8849b3086689917f8d
#
_cell.length_a   1.000
_cell.length_b   1.000
_cell.length_c   1.000
_cell.angle_alpha   90.00
_cell.angle_beta   90.00
_cell.angle_gamma   90.00
#
_symmetry.space_group_name_H-M   'P 1'
#
loop_
_entity.id
_entity.type
_entity.pdbx_description
1 polymer ?
#
loop_
_entity_poly.entity_id
_entity_poly.type
_entity_poly.pdbx_seq_one_letter_code
_entity_poly.pdbx_strand_id
1 'polypeptide(L)'
;MPKFATAHSLSDYPKLTIQQVKSRLSPEIKQIYLPFKRSGELFNQSIQISKTPCHYGGYRYWFICSNCKRRVGVLYRQGYFKCRHCLGVNYRTQLQQPQDRLFKRLNALRERLGWSGGLIHGYGEKPKGMHTATYKRLLGEYIEPEKMVTNNLMHQFDLIDKKLNGVMRELQSNLDKVKP
;
A
#
# COMPACT_ATOMS: atom_id res chain seq x y z
N MET A 1 -25.83 4.21 0.59
CA MET A 1 -24.69 4.43 -0.32
C MET A 1 -23.46 3.81 0.31
N PRO A 2 -22.76 2.90 -0.36
CA PRO A 2 -21.50 2.39 0.18
C PRO A 2 -20.51 3.55 0.24
N LYS A 3 -20.06 3.88 1.45
CA LYS A 3 -18.96 4.81 1.66
C LYS A 3 -17.71 4.13 1.14
N PHE A 4 -17.27 4.45 -0.06
CA PHE A 4 -15.91 4.18 -0.47
C PHE A 4 -15.01 5.01 0.43
N ALA A 5 -14.57 4.42 1.53
CA ALA A 5 -13.54 4.99 2.37
C ALA A 5 -12.25 4.97 1.55
N THR A 6 -11.93 6.05 0.87
CA THR A 6 -10.61 6.31 0.30
C THR A 6 -9.65 6.50 1.47
N ALA A 7 -9.21 5.40 2.05
CA ALA A 7 -8.19 5.43 3.09
C ALA A 7 -6.88 5.87 2.43
N HIS A 8 -6.49 7.11 2.67
CA HIS A 8 -5.20 7.62 2.22
C HIS A 8 -4.05 6.82 2.85
N SER A 9 -3.10 6.44 2.04
CA SER A 9 -1.87 5.77 2.47
C SER A 9 -0.71 6.77 2.55
N LEU A 10 0.33 6.43 3.29
CA LEU A 10 1.54 7.26 3.35
C LEU A 10 2.21 7.47 1.99
N SER A 11 2.00 6.58 1.02
CA SER A 11 2.53 6.72 -0.35
C SER A 11 1.88 7.86 -1.13
N ASP A 12 0.70 8.35 -0.71
CA ASP A 12 -0.03 9.41 -1.39
C ASP A 12 0.49 10.81 -1.03
N TYR A 13 1.40 10.88 -0.05
CA TYR A 13 1.97 12.13 0.43
C TYR A 13 3.43 12.27 -0.01
N PRO A 14 3.84 13.45 -0.51
CA PRO A 14 5.24 13.74 -0.75
C PRO A 14 6.06 13.55 0.54
N LYS A 15 7.16 12.80 0.44
CA LYS A 15 8.02 12.49 1.58
C LYS A 15 9.39 13.12 1.43
N LEU A 16 9.96 13.52 2.56
CA LEU A 16 11.35 13.93 2.69
C LEU A 16 12.05 12.95 3.62
N THR A 17 13.11 12.30 3.14
CA THR A 17 13.91 11.37 3.93
C THR A 17 15.21 12.05 4.39
N ILE A 18 15.71 11.65 5.55
CA ILE A 18 16.98 12.18 6.05
C ILE A 18 18.15 11.88 5.09
N GLN A 19 18.09 10.78 4.35
CA GLN A 19 19.11 10.39 3.37
C GLN A 19 19.21 11.38 2.21
N GLN A 20 18.09 11.96 1.76
CA GLN A 20 18.08 12.95 0.68
C GLN A 20 18.78 14.26 1.04
N VAL A 21 18.83 14.59 2.33
CA VAL A 21 19.48 15.80 2.81
C VAL A 21 20.83 15.53 3.47
N LYS A 22 21.19 14.27 3.72
CA LYS A 22 22.38 13.87 4.47
C LYS A 22 23.68 14.47 3.93
N SER A 23 23.83 14.53 2.61
CA SER A 23 25.03 15.10 1.96
C SER A 23 25.23 16.61 2.23
N ARG A 24 24.16 17.29 2.64
CA ARG A 24 24.16 18.73 2.97
C ARG A 24 24.22 19.00 4.48
N LEU A 25 24.23 17.93 5.31
CA LEU A 25 24.26 18.05 6.76
C LEU A 25 25.70 17.92 7.26
N SER A 26 26.17 18.93 7.99
CA SER A 26 27.37 18.86 8.80
C SER A 26 27.00 18.65 10.28
N PRO A 27 27.94 18.19 11.14
CA PRO A 27 27.70 18.00 12.57
C PRO A 27 27.22 19.26 13.30
N GLU A 28 27.47 20.43 12.74
CA GLU A 28 27.16 21.74 13.35
C GLU A 28 25.70 22.17 13.02
N ILE A 29 25.10 21.61 11.97
CA ILE A 29 23.77 22.00 11.56
C ILE A 29 22.74 21.45 12.55
N LYS A 30 22.07 22.35 13.26
CA LYS A 30 21.01 22.03 14.23
C LYS A 30 19.61 22.15 13.62
N GLN A 31 19.48 22.83 12.49
CA GLN A 31 18.17 23.12 11.90
C GLN A 31 18.30 23.36 10.38
N ILE A 32 17.26 23.00 9.65
CA ILE A 32 17.12 23.27 8.22
C ILE A 32 15.78 23.95 7.94
N TYR A 33 15.71 24.70 6.83
CA TYR A 33 14.50 25.35 6.39
C TYR A 33 14.00 24.65 5.13
N LEU A 34 12.72 24.26 5.14
CA LEU A 34 12.08 23.58 4.04
C LEU A 34 11.01 24.50 3.43
N PRO A 35 11.20 24.93 2.18
CA PRO A 35 10.18 25.70 1.48
C PRO A 35 9.00 24.79 1.10
N PHE A 36 7.78 25.27 1.26
CA PHE A 36 6.58 24.60 0.78
C PHE A 36 5.53 25.65 0.34
N LYS A 37 4.70 25.26 -0.63
CA LYS A 37 3.57 26.09 -1.08
C LYS A 37 2.29 25.63 -0.41
N ARG A 38 1.51 26.59 0.08
CA ARG A 38 0.16 26.37 0.62
C ARG A 38 -0.73 27.49 0.06
N SER A 39 -1.82 27.12 -0.58
CA SER A 39 -2.77 28.08 -1.21
C SER A 39 -2.11 29.09 -2.14
N GLY A 40 -1.06 28.68 -2.88
CA GLY A 40 -0.32 29.56 -3.80
C GLY A 40 0.84 30.33 -3.17
N GLU A 41 0.86 30.53 -1.86
CA GLU A 41 1.89 31.24 -1.13
C GLU A 41 3.07 30.32 -0.73
N LEU A 42 4.26 30.89 -0.67
CA LEU A 42 5.49 30.21 -0.29
C LEU A 42 5.77 30.42 1.21
N PHE A 43 5.87 29.32 1.92
CA PHE A 43 6.23 29.29 3.35
C PHE A 43 7.55 28.57 3.56
N ASN A 44 8.23 28.91 4.64
CA ASN A 44 9.44 28.20 5.11
C ASN A 44 9.16 27.56 6.46
N GLN A 45 9.31 26.25 6.52
CA GLN A 45 9.20 25.51 7.77
C GLN A 45 10.59 25.18 8.33
N SER A 46 10.85 25.59 9.55
CA SER A 46 12.04 25.21 10.31
C SER A 46 11.89 23.78 10.85
N ILE A 47 12.86 22.92 10.56
CA ILE A 47 12.95 21.54 11.04
C ILE A 47 14.27 21.37 11.79
N GLN A 48 14.17 21.03 13.06
CA GLN A 48 15.34 20.72 13.88
C GLN A 48 15.96 19.38 13.47
N ILE A 49 17.28 19.30 13.49
CA ILE A 49 18.06 18.09 13.21
C ILE A 49 18.70 17.61 14.52
N SER A 50 18.57 16.35 14.81
CA SER A 50 19.27 15.65 15.88
C SER A 50 20.26 14.66 15.28
N LYS A 51 21.37 14.41 15.96
CA LYS A 51 22.37 13.42 15.59
C LYS A 51 22.61 12.42 16.71
N THR A 52 22.98 11.22 16.32
CA THR A 52 23.37 10.14 17.24
C THR A 52 24.71 9.59 16.75
N PRO A 53 25.72 9.42 17.59
CA PRO A 53 26.99 8.81 17.19
C PRO A 53 26.75 7.35 16.77
N CYS A 54 27.48 6.88 15.77
CA CYS A 54 27.45 5.48 15.33
C CYS A 54 28.65 4.72 15.92
N HIS A 55 28.49 3.43 16.18
CA HIS A 55 29.53 2.57 16.75
C HIS A 55 30.81 2.51 15.90
N TYR A 56 30.67 2.51 14.58
CA TYR A 56 31.79 2.48 13.62
C TYR A 56 32.22 3.88 13.15
N GLY A 57 31.92 4.90 13.94
CA GLY A 57 32.25 6.29 13.61
C GLY A 57 31.17 7.00 12.81
N GLY A 58 31.26 8.35 12.81
CA GLY A 58 30.28 9.21 12.15
C GLY A 58 28.98 9.40 12.92
N TYR A 59 28.00 10.00 12.25
CA TYR A 59 26.73 10.36 12.87
C TYR A 59 25.53 9.86 12.04
N ARG A 60 24.49 9.43 12.75
CA ARG A 60 23.17 9.21 12.20
C ARG A 60 22.30 10.42 12.49
N TYR A 61 21.77 11.05 11.45
CA TYR A 61 20.92 12.23 11.56
C TYR A 61 19.44 11.86 11.59
N TRP A 62 18.65 12.71 12.26
CA TRP A 62 17.22 12.56 12.42
C TRP A 62 16.54 13.91 12.29
N PHE A 63 15.36 13.95 11.70
CA PHE A 63 14.45 15.08 11.84
C PHE A 63 13.76 15.05 13.19
N ILE A 64 13.56 16.21 13.79
CA ILE A 64 12.67 16.38 14.92
C ILE A 64 11.33 16.87 14.39
N CYS A 65 10.28 16.10 14.56
CA CYS A 65 8.94 16.49 14.11
C CYS A 65 8.49 17.77 14.83
N SER A 66 8.13 18.80 14.10
CA SER A 66 7.73 20.09 14.66
C SER A 66 6.51 19.98 15.57
N ASN A 67 5.61 19.00 15.30
CA ASN A 67 4.38 18.80 16.05
C ASN A 67 4.55 17.96 17.33
N CYS A 68 5.16 16.77 17.24
CA CYS A 68 5.27 15.85 18.39
C CYS A 68 6.67 15.72 18.97
N LYS A 69 7.65 16.43 18.45
CA LYS A 69 9.06 16.44 18.89
C LYS A 69 9.79 15.09 18.81
N ARG A 70 9.18 14.07 18.21
CA ARG A 70 9.83 12.76 18.02
C ARG A 70 10.93 12.81 16.97
N ARG A 71 11.98 12.02 17.18
CA ARG A 71 13.03 11.75 16.18
C ARG A 71 12.48 10.84 15.10
N VAL A 72 12.60 11.26 13.85
CA VAL A 72 12.10 10.50 12.69
C VAL A 72 13.06 10.59 11.51
N GLY A 73 13.13 9.54 10.72
CA GLY A 73 13.94 9.51 9.48
C GLY A 73 13.20 10.04 8.26
N VAL A 74 11.86 10.19 8.36
CA VAL A 74 11.01 10.60 7.24
C VAL A 74 9.96 11.58 7.73
N LEU A 75 9.79 12.66 6.99
CA LEU A 75 8.69 13.61 7.12
C LEU A 75 7.80 13.54 5.89
N TYR A 76 6.52 13.77 6.07
CA TYR A 76 5.50 13.77 5.03
C TYR A 76 4.84 15.14 4.94
N ARG A 77 4.54 15.59 3.73
CA ARG A 77 3.92 16.89 3.49
C ARG A 77 2.41 16.78 3.31
N GLN A 78 1.68 17.37 4.25
CA GLN A 78 0.25 17.64 4.14
C GLN A 78 0.02 19.07 4.65
N GLY A 79 0.09 20.04 3.74
CA GLY A 79 0.18 21.46 4.11
C GLY A 79 1.60 21.82 4.59
N TYR A 80 2.06 21.24 5.68
CA TYR A 80 3.42 21.35 6.23
C TYR A 80 4.03 19.97 6.49
N PHE A 81 5.33 19.93 6.80
CA PHE A 81 6.04 18.68 7.04
C PHE A 81 5.81 18.18 8.47
N LYS A 82 5.34 16.96 8.60
CA LYS A 82 5.10 16.27 9.88
C LYS A 82 5.42 14.77 9.78
N CYS A 83 5.58 14.12 10.93
CA CYS A 83 5.84 12.69 10.96
C CYS A 83 4.59 11.86 10.68
N ARG A 84 4.76 10.57 10.39
CA ARG A 84 3.67 9.62 10.16
C ARG A 84 2.60 9.63 11.27
N HIS A 85 3.04 9.67 12.54
CA HIS A 85 2.12 9.65 13.67
C HIS A 85 1.23 10.89 13.72
N CYS A 86 1.82 12.07 13.46
CA CYS A 86 1.07 13.32 13.40
C CYS A 86 0.18 13.45 12.17
N LEU A 87 0.54 12.72 11.10
CA LEU A 87 -0.27 12.63 9.89
C LEU A 87 -1.50 11.74 10.10
N GLY A 88 -1.41 10.74 11.01
CA GLY A 88 -2.49 9.81 11.30
C GLY A 88 -2.80 8.82 10.18
N VAL A 89 -1.84 8.59 9.28
CA VAL A 89 -2.03 7.76 8.08
C VAL A 89 -1.20 6.47 8.17
N ASN A 90 -1.76 5.39 7.69
CA ASN A 90 -1.16 4.06 7.69
C ASN A 90 -0.35 3.79 6.42
N TYR A 91 0.56 2.80 6.49
CA TYR A 91 1.20 2.27 5.29
C TYR A 91 0.19 1.54 4.42
N ARG A 92 0.38 1.61 3.10
CA ARG A 92 -0.46 0.90 2.13
C ARG A 92 -0.63 -0.59 2.44
N THR A 93 0.41 -1.22 2.97
CA THR A 93 0.37 -2.64 3.38
C THR A 93 -0.56 -2.91 4.56
N GLN A 94 -0.78 -1.93 5.44
CA GLN A 94 -1.70 -2.03 6.57
C GLN A 94 -3.17 -1.81 6.16
N LEU A 95 -3.38 -1.12 5.03
CA LEU A 95 -4.72 -0.85 4.47
C LEU A 95 -5.19 -1.98 3.54
N GLN A 96 -4.32 -2.96 3.23
CA GLN A 96 -4.67 -4.07 2.36
C GLN A 96 -5.65 -5.02 3.04
N GLN A 97 -6.71 -5.35 2.30
CA GLN A 97 -7.64 -6.39 2.69
C GLN A 97 -6.94 -7.77 2.73
N PRO A 98 -7.43 -8.72 3.54
CA PRO A 98 -6.90 -10.09 3.56
C PRO A 98 -6.81 -10.72 2.17
N GLN A 99 -7.79 -10.49 1.31
CA GLN A 99 -7.79 -10.96 -0.08
C GLN A 99 -6.63 -10.39 -0.90
N ASP A 100 -6.33 -9.10 -0.79
CA ASP A 100 -5.21 -8.48 -1.50
C ASP A 100 -3.87 -9.11 -1.12
N ARG A 101 -3.71 -9.50 0.15
CA ARG A 101 -2.52 -10.19 0.64
C ARG A 101 -2.40 -11.59 0.06
N LEU A 102 -3.52 -12.31 -0.05
CA LEU A 102 -3.56 -13.61 -0.71
C LEU A 102 -3.21 -13.51 -2.19
N PHE A 103 -3.80 -12.55 -2.93
CA PHE A 103 -3.46 -12.30 -4.33
C PHE A 103 -1.98 -11.97 -4.52
N LYS A 104 -1.40 -11.14 -3.66
CA LYS A 104 0.04 -10.85 -3.71
C LYS A 104 0.89 -12.08 -3.46
N ARG A 105 0.52 -12.91 -2.49
CA ARG A 105 1.21 -14.17 -2.20
C ARG A 105 1.15 -15.10 -3.40
N LEU A 106 -0.02 -15.27 -4.00
CA LEU A 106 -0.21 -16.10 -5.18
C LEU A 106 0.63 -15.62 -6.37
N ASN A 107 0.62 -14.31 -6.65
CA ASN A 107 1.43 -13.75 -7.73
C ASN A 107 2.93 -13.93 -7.48
N ALA A 108 3.41 -13.74 -6.26
CA ALA A 108 4.81 -14.00 -5.91
C ALA A 108 5.21 -15.48 -6.07
N LEU A 109 4.29 -16.42 -5.76
CA LEU A 109 4.52 -17.86 -5.99
C LEU A 109 4.54 -18.18 -7.49
N ARG A 110 3.64 -17.59 -8.30
CA ARG A 110 3.63 -17.74 -9.76
C ARG A 110 4.94 -17.23 -10.38
N GLU A 111 5.41 -16.07 -9.95
CA GLU A 111 6.69 -15.51 -10.39
C GLU A 111 7.86 -16.45 -10.08
N ARG A 112 7.91 -17.01 -8.86
CA ARG A 112 8.93 -18.01 -8.48
C ARG A 112 8.84 -19.31 -9.25
N LEU A 113 7.63 -19.71 -9.68
CA LEU A 113 7.38 -20.86 -10.54
C LEU A 113 7.60 -20.54 -12.02
N GLY A 114 7.94 -19.29 -12.37
CA GLY A 114 8.12 -18.85 -13.75
C GLY A 114 6.83 -18.84 -14.57
N TRP A 115 5.67 -18.78 -13.90
CA TRP A 115 4.37 -18.76 -14.54
C TRP A 115 3.90 -17.33 -14.83
N SER A 116 3.04 -17.17 -15.84
CA SER A 116 2.41 -15.88 -16.12
C SER A 116 1.63 -15.37 -14.92
N GLY A 117 1.69 -14.06 -14.68
CA GLY A 117 0.96 -13.42 -13.58
C GLY A 117 -0.56 -13.50 -13.76
N GLY A 118 -1.29 -13.46 -12.62
CA GLY A 118 -2.75 -13.50 -12.60
C GLY A 118 -3.36 -14.89 -12.50
N LEU A 119 -4.53 -14.99 -11.83
CA LEU A 119 -5.24 -16.26 -11.61
C LEU A 119 -5.96 -16.79 -12.86
N ILE A 120 -6.15 -15.96 -13.87
CA ILE A 120 -6.83 -16.31 -15.13
C ILE A 120 -5.98 -17.30 -15.95
N HIS A 121 -4.67 -17.21 -15.81
CA HIS A 121 -3.76 -18.12 -16.48
C HIS A 121 -3.64 -19.41 -15.67
N GLY A 122 -3.93 -20.54 -16.28
CA GLY A 122 -3.82 -21.87 -15.66
C GLY A 122 -2.44 -22.16 -15.05
N TYR A 123 -2.24 -23.37 -14.60
CA TYR A 123 -0.95 -23.84 -14.11
C TYR A 123 0.06 -23.92 -15.26
N GLY A 124 1.25 -23.42 -15.02
CA GLY A 124 2.36 -23.58 -15.95
C GLY A 124 3.19 -24.84 -15.66
N GLU A 125 4.13 -25.12 -16.53
CA GLU A 125 5.07 -26.22 -16.36
C GLU A 125 6.14 -25.92 -15.30
N LYS A 126 6.84 -26.96 -14.86
CA LYS A 126 7.99 -26.83 -13.95
C LYS A 126 9.13 -26.09 -14.66
N PRO A 127 9.65 -24.99 -14.09
CA PRO A 127 10.77 -24.26 -14.66
C PRO A 127 12.00 -25.15 -14.89
N LYS A 128 12.68 -24.93 -16.01
CA LYS A 128 13.96 -25.60 -16.30
C LYS A 128 14.97 -25.26 -15.19
N GLY A 129 15.65 -26.27 -14.68
CA GLY A 129 16.65 -26.10 -13.61
C GLY A 129 16.08 -26.11 -12.19
N MET A 130 14.77 -26.03 -11.99
CA MET A 130 14.19 -26.15 -10.66
C MET A 130 14.16 -27.60 -10.20
N HIS A 131 14.63 -27.87 -8.97
CA HIS A 131 14.55 -29.19 -8.38
C HIS A 131 13.09 -29.61 -8.13
N THR A 132 12.76 -30.88 -8.42
CA THR A 132 11.37 -31.40 -8.34
C THR A 132 10.76 -31.26 -6.95
N ALA A 133 11.53 -31.47 -5.87
CA ALA A 133 11.05 -31.28 -4.51
C ALA A 133 10.68 -29.82 -4.21
N THR A 134 11.47 -28.86 -4.72
CA THR A 134 11.18 -27.42 -4.61
C THR A 134 9.90 -27.05 -5.36
N TYR A 135 9.75 -27.58 -6.59
CA TYR A 135 8.54 -27.36 -7.38
C TYR A 135 7.29 -27.88 -6.68
N LYS A 136 7.31 -29.14 -6.20
CA LYS A 136 6.18 -29.74 -5.49
C LYS A 136 5.81 -28.94 -4.23
N ARG A 137 6.80 -28.48 -3.47
CA ARG A 137 6.57 -27.64 -2.29
C ARG A 137 5.90 -26.31 -2.66
N LEU A 138 6.43 -25.58 -3.65
CA LEU A 138 5.85 -24.31 -4.10
C LEU A 138 4.46 -24.50 -4.68
N LEU A 139 4.23 -25.59 -5.40
CA LEU A 139 2.92 -25.94 -5.94
C LEU A 139 1.91 -26.20 -4.80
N GLY A 140 2.30 -26.92 -3.76
CA GLY A 140 1.46 -27.11 -2.58
C GLY A 140 1.13 -25.81 -1.86
N GLU A 141 2.12 -24.90 -1.70
CA GLU A 141 1.92 -23.57 -1.13
C GLU A 141 0.98 -22.68 -1.98
N TYR A 142 0.85 -22.96 -3.28
CA TYR A 142 0.03 -22.22 -4.21
C TYR A 142 -1.43 -22.68 -4.25
N ILE A 143 -1.66 -24.01 -4.26
CA ILE A 143 -2.99 -24.61 -4.51
C ILE A 143 -4.03 -24.19 -3.45
N GLU A 144 -3.68 -24.29 -2.17
CA GLU A 144 -4.65 -23.98 -1.10
C GLU A 144 -5.09 -22.51 -1.07
N PRO A 145 -4.18 -21.51 -1.10
CA PRO A 145 -4.59 -20.12 -1.21
C PRO A 145 -5.35 -19.80 -2.49
N GLU A 146 -5.03 -20.45 -3.62
CA GLU A 146 -5.75 -20.27 -4.88
C GLU A 146 -7.20 -20.73 -4.76
N LYS A 147 -7.47 -21.91 -4.24
CA LYS A 147 -8.81 -22.42 -3.99
C LYS A 147 -9.64 -21.45 -3.13
N MET A 148 -9.03 -20.92 -2.05
CA MET A 148 -9.69 -19.95 -1.19
C MET A 148 -10.10 -18.68 -1.95
N VAL A 149 -9.20 -18.15 -2.78
CA VAL A 149 -9.48 -16.94 -3.57
C VAL A 149 -10.55 -17.23 -4.62
N THR A 150 -10.46 -18.34 -5.33
CA THR A 150 -11.43 -18.73 -6.36
C THR A 150 -12.82 -18.92 -5.77
N ASN A 151 -12.93 -19.62 -4.64
CA ASN A 151 -14.21 -19.82 -3.96
C ASN A 151 -14.83 -18.49 -3.50
N ASN A 152 -14.01 -17.57 -2.95
CA ASN A 152 -14.47 -16.25 -2.55
C ASN A 152 -14.95 -15.42 -3.74
N LEU A 153 -14.27 -15.50 -4.88
CA LEU A 153 -14.69 -14.82 -6.10
C LEU A 153 -16.01 -15.39 -6.63
N MET A 154 -16.14 -16.71 -6.71
CA MET A 154 -17.39 -17.36 -7.13
C MET A 154 -18.56 -16.94 -6.24
N HIS A 155 -18.37 -16.97 -4.92
CA HIS A 155 -19.40 -16.50 -4.00
C HIS A 155 -19.79 -15.02 -4.22
N GLN A 156 -18.82 -14.15 -4.52
CA GLN A 156 -19.12 -12.75 -4.85
C GLN A 156 -19.89 -12.61 -6.15
N PHE A 157 -19.55 -13.38 -7.19
CA PHE A 157 -20.30 -13.41 -8.45
C PHE A 157 -21.74 -13.88 -8.22
N ASP A 158 -21.97 -14.94 -7.46
CA ASP A 158 -23.32 -15.42 -7.12
C ASP A 158 -24.16 -14.34 -6.41
N LEU A 159 -23.53 -13.56 -5.51
CA LEU A 159 -24.22 -12.45 -4.84
C LEU A 159 -24.58 -11.31 -5.79
N ILE A 160 -23.71 -11.01 -6.75
CA ILE A 160 -23.96 -10.00 -7.78
C ILE A 160 -25.09 -10.45 -8.70
N ASP A 161 -25.07 -11.70 -9.16
CA ASP A 161 -26.12 -12.27 -10.01
C ASP A 161 -27.48 -12.27 -9.32
N LYS A 162 -27.53 -12.65 -8.05
CA LYS A 162 -28.76 -12.59 -7.25
C LYS A 162 -29.32 -11.16 -7.16
N LYS A 163 -28.45 -10.16 -6.93
CA LYS A 163 -28.85 -8.75 -6.89
C LYS A 163 -29.36 -8.27 -8.26
N LEU A 164 -28.64 -8.59 -9.33
CA LEU A 164 -28.98 -8.21 -10.68
C LEU A 164 -30.33 -8.79 -11.07
N ASN A 165 -30.53 -10.08 -10.82
CA ASN A 165 -31.83 -10.77 -11.09
C ASN A 165 -32.96 -10.18 -10.24
N GLY A 166 -32.71 -9.71 -9.02
CA GLY A 166 -33.69 -8.99 -8.21
C GLY A 166 -34.12 -7.68 -8.87
N VAL A 167 -33.15 -6.85 -9.25
CA VAL A 167 -33.41 -5.57 -9.94
C VAL A 167 -34.16 -5.78 -11.27
N MET A 168 -33.76 -6.80 -12.05
CA MET A 168 -34.44 -7.12 -13.31
C MET A 168 -35.91 -7.51 -13.11
N ARG A 169 -36.23 -8.30 -12.09
CA ARG A 169 -37.62 -8.64 -11.75
C ARG A 169 -38.46 -7.43 -11.34
N GLU A 170 -37.84 -6.50 -10.56
CA GLU A 170 -38.48 -5.27 -10.13
C GLU A 170 -38.80 -4.35 -11.33
N LEU A 171 -37.86 -4.20 -12.25
CA LEU A 171 -38.03 -3.46 -13.50
C LEU A 171 -39.14 -4.08 -14.36
N GLN A 172 -39.16 -5.41 -14.52
CA GLN A 172 -40.16 -6.10 -15.27
C GLN A 172 -41.57 -5.89 -14.66
N SER A 173 -41.72 -6.04 -13.36
CA SER A 173 -42.97 -5.78 -12.64
C SER A 173 -43.45 -4.33 -12.79
N ASN A 174 -42.56 -3.37 -12.83
CA ASN A 174 -42.90 -1.96 -13.03
C ASN A 174 -43.33 -1.68 -14.47
N LEU A 175 -42.69 -2.31 -15.47
CA LEU A 175 -43.09 -2.22 -16.87
C LEU A 175 -44.46 -2.83 -17.11
N ASP A 176 -44.78 -3.94 -16.46
CA ASP A 176 -46.07 -4.60 -16.59
C ASP A 176 -47.23 -3.78 -15.98
N LYS A 177 -46.94 -2.93 -14.99
CA LYS A 177 -47.91 -1.99 -14.40
C LYS A 177 -48.19 -0.75 -15.24
N VAL A 178 -47.31 -0.43 -16.20
CA VAL A 178 -47.42 0.77 -17.06
C VAL A 178 -48.04 0.44 -18.42
N LYS A 179 -48.20 -0.84 -18.75
CA LYS A 179 -48.95 -1.22 -19.96
C LYS A 179 -50.43 -0.91 -19.77
N PRO A 180 -51.04 -0.11 -20.69
CA PRO A 180 -52.45 0.25 -20.64
C PRO A 180 -53.37 -0.96 -20.83
#